data_6e7398163351c2069060dcccbf2ad767
#
_entry.id   6e7398163351c2069060dcccbf2ad767
#
_cell.length_a   1.000
_cell.length_b   1.000
_cell.length_c   1.000
_cell.angle_alpha   90.00
_cell.angle_beta   90.00
_cell.angle_gamma   90.00
#
_symmetry.space_group_name_H-M   'P 1'
#
loop_
_entity.id
_entity.type
_entity.pdbx_description
1 polymer ?
#
loop_
_entity_poly.entity_id
_entity_poly.type
_entity_poly.pdbx_seq_one_letter_code
_entity_poly.pdbx_strand_id
1 'polypeptide(L)'
;AQVMDQTVAFELPVVKTMLTLFVIVLVPTMIGMWIKKMAPEFAEKSEKATSVFGFLVLAAVIGALIVQAGDGIGGMLKQAGIAVVLLNVLGLVFGLVVGRLCGLTPPQAFTVAVELGIKNGTLALMVALSLLHSPEMSVAPAVYSVFMFLFGILMIFYGRITGVGK
;
A
#
# COMPACT_ATOMS: atom_id res chain seq x y z
N ALA A 1 17.54 18.36 -22.17
CA ALA A 1 16.44 18.44 -23.16
C ALA A 1 16.31 17.17 -24.01
N GLN A 2 16.65 15.97 -23.48
CA GLN A 2 16.58 14.69 -24.22
C GLN A 2 15.85 13.57 -23.44
N VAL A 3 15.05 13.90 -22.45
CA VAL A 3 14.38 12.91 -21.59
C VAL A 3 12.88 12.75 -21.91
N MET A 4 12.34 13.47 -22.89
CA MET A 4 10.89 13.48 -23.17
C MET A 4 10.46 12.84 -24.50
N ASP A 5 11.33 12.07 -25.18
CA ASP A 5 10.97 11.47 -26.47
C ASP A 5 10.95 9.93 -26.49
N GLN A 6 10.66 9.32 -25.34
CA GLN A 6 10.17 7.95 -25.30
C GLN A 6 8.69 7.98 -24.90
N THR A 7 7.83 8.34 -25.83
CA THR A 7 6.45 7.90 -25.82
C THR A 7 6.46 6.36 -25.97
N VAL A 8 6.79 5.66 -24.91
CA VAL A 8 6.44 4.26 -24.79
C VAL A 8 4.92 4.26 -24.90
N ALA A 9 4.40 3.81 -26.05
CA ALA A 9 2.99 3.57 -26.22
C ALA A 9 2.60 2.51 -25.18
N PHE A 10 2.12 2.98 -24.04
CA PHE A 10 1.82 2.18 -22.89
C PHE A 10 0.43 1.57 -23.13
N GLU A 11 0.39 0.51 -23.94
CA GLU A 11 -0.81 -0.28 -24.13
C GLU A 11 -1.04 -1.14 -22.89
N LEU A 12 -1.65 -0.54 -21.86
CA LEU A 12 -2.22 -1.31 -20.78
C LEU A 12 -3.35 -2.19 -21.34
N PRO A 13 -3.26 -3.51 -21.22
CA PRO A 13 -4.41 -4.37 -21.46
C PRO A 13 -5.41 -4.17 -20.31
N VAL A 14 -6.12 -3.03 -20.33
CA VAL A 14 -6.95 -2.53 -19.24
C VAL A 14 -7.90 -3.62 -18.72
N VAL A 15 -8.60 -4.32 -19.63
CA VAL A 15 -9.57 -5.34 -19.25
C VAL A 15 -8.87 -6.52 -18.55
N LYS A 16 -7.74 -6.99 -19.08
CA LYS A 16 -6.96 -8.07 -18.47
C LYS A 16 -6.45 -7.67 -17.09
N THR A 17 -5.92 -6.45 -16.96
CA THR A 17 -5.43 -5.91 -15.69
C THR A 17 -6.56 -5.81 -14.67
N MET A 18 -7.71 -5.25 -15.06
CA MET A 18 -8.88 -5.16 -14.18
C MET A 18 -9.38 -6.53 -13.72
N LEU A 19 -9.51 -7.50 -14.64
CA LEU A 19 -9.94 -8.85 -14.30
C LEU A 19 -8.93 -9.55 -13.38
N THR A 20 -7.64 -9.40 -13.64
CA THR A 20 -6.59 -9.97 -12.79
C THR A 20 -6.64 -9.39 -11.38
N LEU A 21 -6.74 -8.07 -11.24
CA LEU A 21 -6.87 -7.40 -9.94
C LEU A 21 -8.15 -7.80 -9.20
N PHE A 22 -9.26 -7.87 -9.94
CA PHE A 22 -10.54 -8.33 -9.40
C PHE A 22 -10.43 -9.74 -8.81
N VAL A 23 -9.87 -10.68 -9.55
CA VAL A 23 -9.70 -12.07 -9.09
C VAL A 23 -8.77 -12.13 -7.89
N ILE A 24 -7.60 -11.48 -7.95
CA ILE A 24 -6.58 -11.54 -6.89
C ILE A 24 -7.06 -10.89 -5.58
N VAL A 25 -7.91 -9.88 -5.65
CA VAL A 25 -8.42 -9.19 -4.44
C VAL A 25 -9.72 -9.82 -3.96
N LEU A 26 -10.70 -10.02 -4.84
CA LEU A 26 -12.04 -10.45 -4.42
C LEU A 26 -12.10 -11.94 -4.05
N VAL A 27 -11.43 -12.81 -4.80
CA VAL A 27 -11.51 -14.24 -4.53
C VAL A 27 -10.97 -14.59 -3.13
N PRO A 28 -9.76 -14.17 -2.72
CA PRO A 28 -9.28 -14.43 -1.36
C PRO A 28 -10.15 -13.77 -0.28
N THR A 29 -10.64 -12.55 -0.56
CA THR A 29 -11.51 -11.83 0.38
C THR A 29 -12.82 -12.57 0.60
N MET A 30 -13.47 -13.03 -0.46
CA MET A 30 -14.72 -13.82 -0.37
C MET A 30 -14.50 -15.15 0.37
N ILE A 31 -13.39 -15.83 0.07
CA ILE A 31 -13.02 -17.07 0.77
C ILE A 31 -12.81 -16.78 2.26
N GLY A 32 -12.08 -15.73 2.61
CA GLY A 32 -11.83 -15.31 4.00
C GLY A 32 -13.14 -14.98 4.74
N MET A 33 -14.03 -14.22 4.10
CA MET A 33 -15.36 -13.92 4.67
C MET A 33 -16.22 -15.18 4.85
N TRP A 34 -16.17 -16.10 3.90
CA TRP A 34 -16.89 -17.37 3.99
C TRP A 34 -16.36 -18.23 5.12
N ILE A 35 -15.03 -18.37 5.26
CA ILE A 35 -14.40 -19.08 6.38
C ILE A 35 -14.81 -18.44 7.72
N LYS A 36 -14.75 -17.09 7.81
CA LYS A 36 -15.17 -16.38 9.03
C LYS A 36 -16.64 -16.64 9.39
N LYS A 37 -17.51 -16.77 8.40
CA LYS A 37 -18.92 -17.09 8.61
C LYS A 37 -19.15 -18.56 9.04
N MET A 38 -18.39 -19.50 8.45
CA MET A 38 -18.56 -20.93 8.71
C MET A 38 -17.84 -21.41 9.98
N ALA A 39 -16.69 -20.81 10.26
CA ALA A 39 -15.81 -21.20 11.38
C ALA A 39 -15.23 -19.95 12.08
N PRO A 40 -16.05 -19.18 12.81
CA PRO A 40 -15.63 -17.92 13.41
C PRO A 40 -14.48 -18.09 14.41
N GLU A 41 -14.50 -19.13 15.23
CA GLU A 41 -13.43 -19.41 16.20
C GLU A 41 -12.10 -19.73 15.53
N PHE A 42 -12.11 -20.44 14.41
CA PHE A 42 -10.92 -20.73 13.63
C PHE A 42 -10.37 -19.44 13.00
N ALA A 43 -11.24 -18.60 12.43
CA ALA A 43 -10.87 -17.34 11.83
C ALA A 43 -10.21 -16.41 12.86
N GLU A 44 -10.78 -16.29 14.07
CA GLU A 44 -10.26 -15.47 15.15
C GLU A 44 -8.88 -15.97 15.65
N LYS A 45 -8.73 -17.28 15.86
CA LYS A 45 -7.44 -17.87 16.24
C LYS A 45 -6.35 -17.70 15.16
N SER A 46 -6.76 -17.70 13.89
CA SER A 46 -5.86 -17.60 12.74
C SER A 46 -5.50 -16.14 12.42
N GLU A 47 -6.22 -15.15 12.90
CA GLU A 47 -6.02 -13.73 12.58
C GLU A 47 -4.61 -13.26 12.89
N LYS A 48 -4.12 -13.55 14.11
CA LYS A 48 -2.77 -13.17 14.53
C LYS A 48 -1.69 -13.87 13.70
N ALA A 49 -1.85 -15.16 13.44
CA ALA A 49 -0.90 -15.93 12.65
C ALA A 49 -0.85 -15.42 11.19
N THR A 50 -2.00 -15.16 10.60
CA THR A 50 -2.12 -14.63 9.23
C THR A 50 -1.51 -13.23 9.13
N SER A 51 -1.76 -12.37 10.12
CA SER A 51 -1.19 -11.01 10.16
C SER A 51 0.34 -11.04 10.28
N VAL A 52 0.88 -11.90 11.15
CA VAL A 52 2.33 -12.07 11.30
C VAL A 52 2.95 -12.63 10.02
N PHE A 53 2.32 -13.64 9.43
CA PHE A 53 2.76 -14.21 8.15
C PHE A 53 2.78 -13.17 7.03
N GLY A 54 1.70 -12.40 6.88
CA GLY A 54 1.62 -11.32 5.90
C GLY A 54 2.72 -10.27 6.10
N PHE A 55 2.98 -9.88 7.34
CA PHE A 55 4.08 -8.97 7.68
C PHE A 55 5.45 -9.54 7.30
N LEU A 56 5.71 -10.82 7.61
CA LEU A 56 6.98 -11.48 7.28
C LEU A 56 7.19 -11.58 5.76
N VAL A 57 6.14 -11.96 5.01
CA VAL A 57 6.21 -12.01 3.54
C VAL A 57 6.52 -10.63 2.97
N LEU A 58 5.85 -9.59 3.44
CA LEU A 58 6.07 -8.22 2.99
C LEU A 58 7.49 -7.73 3.35
N ALA A 59 7.96 -8.01 4.56
CA ALA A 59 9.32 -7.69 4.97
C ALA A 59 10.36 -8.42 4.11
N ALA A 60 10.11 -9.69 3.76
CA ALA A 60 10.99 -10.46 2.88
C ALA A 60 11.02 -9.87 1.45
N VAL A 61 9.87 -9.46 0.90
CA VAL A 61 9.80 -8.81 -0.42
C VAL A 61 10.56 -7.50 -0.42
N ILE A 62 10.35 -6.65 0.60
CA ILE A 62 11.08 -5.37 0.73
C ILE A 62 12.57 -5.63 0.88
N GLY A 63 12.97 -6.59 1.74
CA GLY A 63 14.37 -6.98 1.93
C GLY A 63 15.01 -7.44 0.62
N ALA A 64 14.32 -8.27 -0.15
CA ALA A 64 14.79 -8.73 -1.46
C ALA A 64 14.98 -7.58 -2.44
N LEU A 65 14.04 -6.61 -2.49
CA LEU A 65 14.16 -5.42 -3.33
C LEU A 65 15.35 -4.53 -2.92
N ILE A 66 15.59 -4.38 -1.62
CA ILE A 66 16.73 -3.63 -1.08
C ILE A 66 18.05 -4.29 -1.50
N VAL A 67 18.17 -5.61 -1.32
CA VAL A 67 19.36 -6.38 -1.72
C VAL A 67 19.58 -6.29 -3.24
N GLN A 68 18.51 -6.41 -4.02
CA GLN A 68 18.57 -6.35 -5.48
C GLN A 68 18.94 -4.95 -5.99
N ALA A 69 18.50 -3.91 -5.31
CA ALA A 69 18.83 -2.51 -5.65
C ALA A 69 20.29 -2.15 -5.33
N GLY A 70 20.91 -2.82 -4.35
CA GLY A 70 22.30 -2.59 -3.96
C GLY A 70 22.61 -1.10 -3.77
N ASP A 71 23.69 -0.62 -4.40
CA ASP A 71 24.10 0.79 -4.35
C ASP A 71 23.13 1.76 -5.04
N GLY A 72 22.17 1.23 -5.80
CA GLY A 72 21.13 2.01 -6.50
C GLY A 72 20.03 2.56 -5.57
N ILE A 73 19.94 2.10 -4.32
CA ILE A 73 18.90 2.56 -3.35
C ILE A 73 18.91 4.08 -3.20
N GLY A 74 20.10 4.69 -3.10
CA GLY A 74 20.23 6.15 -2.99
C GLY A 74 19.64 6.89 -4.18
N GLY A 75 19.80 6.35 -5.38
CA GLY A 75 19.18 6.87 -6.61
C GLY A 75 17.66 6.71 -6.60
N MET A 76 17.16 5.55 -6.23
CA MET A 76 15.71 5.28 -6.11
C MET A 76 15.04 6.22 -5.11
N LEU A 77 15.64 6.43 -3.93
CA LEU A 77 15.14 7.35 -2.92
C LEU A 77 15.15 8.80 -3.40
N LYS A 78 16.18 9.23 -4.11
CA LYS A 78 16.23 10.58 -4.70
C LYS A 78 15.17 10.76 -5.79
N GLN A 79 14.94 9.74 -6.60
CA GLN A 79 14.00 9.80 -7.72
C GLN A 79 12.54 9.77 -7.27
N ALA A 80 12.18 8.87 -6.37
CA ALA A 80 10.80 8.64 -5.97
C ALA A 80 10.46 9.14 -4.56
N GLY A 81 11.44 9.34 -3.68
CA GLY A 81 11.22 9.59 -2.25
C GLY A 81 10.37 10.83 -1.98
N ILE A 82 10.67 11.96 -2.63
CA ILE A 82 9.90 13.21 -2.43
C ILE A 82 8.44 13.01 -2.86
N ALA A 83 8.22 12.41 -4.04
CA ALA A 83 6.87 12.16 -4.56
C ALA A 83 6.09 11.22 -3.64
N VAL A 84 6.75 10.17 -3.13
CA VAL A 84 6.17 9.20 -2.20
C VAL A 84 5.80 9.85 -0.86
N VAL A 85 6.70 10.64 -0.27
CA VAL A 85 6.43 11.37 0.98
C VAL A 85 5.27 12.33 0.80
N LEU A 86 5.27 13.11 -0.27
CA LEU A 86 4.17 14.03 -0.58
C LEU A 86 2.85 13.27 -0.76
N LEU A 87 2.84 12.16 -1.48
CA LEU A 87 1.64 11.35 -1.68
C LEU A 87 1.09 10.82 -0.36
N ASN A 88 1.96 10.32 0.55
CA ASN A 88 1.55 9.86 1.88
C ASN A 88 0.96 11.01 2.71
N VAL A 89 1.69 12.12 2.83
CA VAL A 89 1.26 13.29 3.62
C VAL A 89 -0.06 13.85 3.08
N LEU A 90 -0.15 14.05 1.77
CA LEU A 90 -1.37 14.56 1.14
C LEU A 90 -2.54 13.60 1.34
N GLY A 91 -2.32 12.28 1.22
CA GLY A 91 -3.35 11.27 1.46
C GLY A 91 -3.88 11.32 2.90
N LEU A 92 -2.99 11.38 3.88
CA LEU A 92 -3.34 11.47 5.30
C LEU A 92 -4.07 12.77 5.62
N VAL A 93 -3.54 13.91 5.18
CA VAL A 93 -4.15 15.23 5.42
C VAL A 93 -5.51 15.34 4.73
N PHE A 94 -5.59 14.93 3.47
CA PHE A 94 -6.84 14.92 2.71
C PHE A 94 -7.90 14.06 3.38
N GLY A 95 -7.54 12.85 3.84
CA GLY A 95 -8.44 11.96 4.56
C GLY A 95 -8.97 12.58 5.86
N LEU A 96 -8.11 13.23 6.65
CA LEU A 96 -8.53 13.92 7.87
C LEU A 96 -9.46 15.10 7.56
N VAL A 97 -9.11 15.92 6.58
CA VAL A 97 -9.88 17.12 6.22
C VAL A 97 -11.24 16.72 5.66
N VAL A 98 -11.28 15.84 4.66
CA VAL A 98 -12.53 15.37 4.05
C VAL A 98 -13.41 14.65 5.05
N GLY A 99 -12.82 13.77 5.88
CA GLY A 99 -13.56 13.09 6.94
C GLY A 99 -14.25 14.08 7.88
N ARG A 100 -13.57 15.13 8.32
CA ARG A 100 -14.16 16.18 9.17
C ARG A 100 -15.20 17.01 8.46
N LEU A 101 -14.95 17.39 7.21
CA LEU A 101 -15.91 18.16 6.41
C LEU A 101 -17.20 17.38 6.13
N CYS A 102 -17.10 16.05 6.02
CA CYS A 102 -18.25 15.14 5.89
C CYS A 102 -18.96 14.88 7.22
N GLY A 103 -18.59 15.54 8.31
CA GLY A 103 -19.23 15.36 9.62
C GLY A 103 -18.91 14.04 10.31
N LEU A 104 -17.85 13.33 9.91
CA LEU A 104 -17.42 12.12 10.57
C LEU A 104 -16.86 12.39 11.97
N THR A 105 -17.07 11.45 12.87
CA THR A 105 -16.45 11.51 14.19
C THR A 105 -14.92 11.47 14.09
N PRO A 106 -14.17 11.97 15.09
CA PRO A 106 -12.71 11.96 15.04
C PRO A 106 -12.10 10.57 14.76
N PRO A 107 -12.57 9.44 15.34
CA PRO A 107 -12.08 8.11 14.99
C PRO A 107 -12.36 7.73 13.55
N GLN A 108 -13.54 8.06 13.03
CA GLN A 108 -13.90 7.76 11.64
C GLN A 108 -13.05 8.57 10.64
N ALA A 109 -12.87 9.88 10.89
CA ALA A 109 -12.00 10.73 10.07
C ALA A 109 -10.54 10.23 10.09
N PHE A 110 -10.07 9.76 11.25
CA PHE A 110 -8.76 9.14 11.39
C PHE A 110 -8.64 7.86 10.56
N THR A 111 -9.67 6.99 10.58
CA THR A 111 -9.70 5.77 9.77
C THR A 111 -9.64 6.10 8.27
N VAL A 112 -10.41 7.09 7.82
CA VAL A 112 -10.36 7.54 6.40
C VAL A 112 -8.98 8.08 6.03
N ALA A 113 -8.32 8.80 6.95
CA ALA A 113 -6.97 9.28 6.71
C ALA A 113 -5.96 8.14 6.54
N VAL A 114 -6.01 7.16 7.45
CA VAL A 114 -5.14 5.97 7.37
C VAL A 114 -5.38 5.20 6.06
N GLU A 115 -6.64 5.00 5.68
CA GLU A 115 -7.01 4.30 4.43
C GLU A 115 -6.50 5.03 3.18
N LEU A 116 -6.58 6.36 3.15
CA LEU A 116 -6.09 7.16 2.04
C LEU A 116 -4.56 7.33 2.04
N GLY A 117 -3.93 7.30 3.20
CA GLY A 117 -2.48 7.44 3.35
C GLY A 117 -1.72 6.13 3.19
N ILE A 118 -2.27 5.01 3.63
CA ILE A 118 -1.61 3.70 3.58
C ILE A 118 -2.21 2.86 2.47
N LYS A 119 -1.47 2.72 1.37
CA LYS A 119 -1.91 1.99 0.17
C LYS A 119 -1.23 0.62 0.08
N ASN A 120 -1.83 -0.28 -0.69
CA ASN A 120 -1.27 -1.61 -0.94
C ASN A 120 -0.08 -1.56 -1.90
N GLY A 121 1.13 -1.36 -1.35
CA GLY A 121 2.36 -1.31 -2.13
C GLY A 121 2.69 -2.64 -2.81
N THR A 122 2.36 -3.77 -2.20
CA THR A 122 2.58 -5.10 -2.79
C THR A 122 1.76 -5.29 -4.06
N LEU A 123 0.50 -4.86 -4.05
CA LEU A 123 -0.35 -4.90 -5.24
C LEU A 123 0.21 -4.01 -6.35
N ALA A 124 0.68 -2.81 -6.01
CA ALA A 124 1.31 -1.91 -6.97
C ALA A 124 2.61 -2.49 -7.56
N LEU A 125 3.43 -3.13 -6.72
CA LEU A 125 4.62 -3.86 -7.17
C LEU A 125 4.28 -5.00 -8.11
N MET A 126 3.25 -5.80 -7.79
CA MET A 126 2.79 -6.88 -8.64
C MET A 126 2.32 -6.35 -10.01
N VAL A 127 1.59 -5.25 -10.04
CA VAL A 127 1.18 -4.60 -11.29
C VAL A 127 2.41 -4.18 -12.09
N ALA A 128 3.35 -3.48 -11.48
CA ALA A 128 4.54 -2.99 -12.16
C ALA A 128 5.42 -4.12 -12.74
N LEU A 129 5.65 -5.17 -11.95
CA LEU A 129 6.56 -6.25 -12.33
C LEU A 129 5.90 -7.34 -13.16
N SER A 130 4.68 -7.77 -12.80
CA SER A 130 4.04 -8.93 -13.42
C SER A 130 3.10 -8.58 -14.55
N LEU A 131 2.44 -7.41 -14.53
CA LEU A 131 1.51 -7.00 -15.58
C LEU A 131 2.17 -6.05 -16.59
N LEU A 132 3.00 -5.12 -16.12
CA LEU A 132 3.64 -4.12 -16.96
C LEU A 132 5.05 -4.51 -17.38
N HIS A 133 5.61 -5.54 -16.75
CA HIS A 133 6.98 -6.00 -16.99
C HIS A 133 8.02 -4.87 -16.96
N SER A 134 7.77 -3.85 -16.13
CA SER A 134 8.63 -2.67 -16.02
C SER A 134 9.28 -2.56 -14.65
N PRO A 135 10.55 -2.94 -14.51
CA PRO A 135 11.32 -2.73 -13.28
C PRO A 135 11.41 -1.25 -12.89
N GLU A 136 11.46 -0.35 -13.86
CA GLU A 136 11.53 1.10 -13.61
C GLU A 136 10.28 1.61 -12.90
N MET A 137 9.09 1.12 -13.28
CA MET A 137 7.83 1.48 -12.63
C MET A 137 7.69 0.86 -11.24
N SER A 138 8.46 -0.15 -10.89
CA SER A 138 8.44 -0.78 -9.57
C SER A 138 9.14 0.05 -8.49
N VAL A 139 9.98 1.01 -8.88
CA VAL A 139 10.76 1.86 -7.95
C VAL A 139 9.84 2.65 -7.01
N ALA A 140 8.86 3.35 -7.54
CA ALA A 140 7.95 4.17 -6.75
C ALA A 140 7.10 3.33 -5.76
N PRO A 141 6.44 2.22 -6.16
CA PRO A 141 5.78 1.31 -5.23
C PRO A 141 6.70 0.69 -4.18
N ALA A 142 7.94 0.36 -4.54
CA ALA A 142 8.91 -0.20 -3.59
C ALA A 142 9.27 0.82 -2.50
N VAL A 143 9.63 2.04 -2.90
CA VAL A 143 9.91 3.15 -1.98
C VAL A 143 8.66 3.46 -1.14
N TYR A 144 7.48 3.50 -1.75
CA TYR A 144 6.22 3.72 -1.05
C TYR A 144 5.97 2.66 0.03
N SER A 145 6.21 1.39 -0.27
CA SER A 145 6.02 0.28 0.66
C SER A 145 6.87 0.41 1.93
N VAL A 146 8.05 0.99 1.83
CA VAL A 146 8.89 1.29 3.01
C VAL A 146 8.32 2.46 3.80
N PHE A 147 8.02 3.58 3.11
CA PHE A 147 7.55 4.79 3.77
C PHE A 147 6.17 4.63 4.41
N MET A 148 5.27 3.85 3.83
CA MET A 148 3.92 3.64 4.40
C MET A 148 3.97 3.06 5.81
N PHE A 149 4.95 2.20 6.14
CA PHE A 149 5.12 1.69 7.50
C PHE A 149 5.57 2.77 8.46
N LEU A 150 6.50 3.63 8.04
CA LEU A 150 6.94 4.77 8.84
C LEU A 150 5.75 5.69 9.15
N PHE A 151 4.97 6.04 8.12
CA PHE A 151 3.76 6.84 8.31
C PHE A 151 2.69 6.11 9.13
N GLY A 152 2.55 4.79 8.98
CA GLY A 152 1.66 3.97 9.80
C GLY A 152 2.03 4.03 11.29
N ILE A 153 3.32 3.93 11.61
CA ILE A 153 3.82 4.07 12.98
C ILE A 153 3.52 5.48 13.52
N LEU A 154 3.79 6.53 12.72
CA LEU A 154 3.49 7.91 13.11
C LEU A 154 1.99 8.11 13.39
N MET A 155 1.12 7.51 12.56
CA MET A 155 -0.33 7.56 12.77
C MET A 155 -0.77 6.81 14.03
N ILE A 156 -0.15 5.68 14.38
CA ILE A 156 -0.41 4.99 15.65
C ILE A 156 -0.06 5.89 16.84
N PHE A 157 1.10 6.55 16.81
CA PHE A 157 1.48 7.51 17.87
C PHE A 157 0.51 8.69 17.92
N TYR A 158 0.16 9.27 16.80
CA TYR A 158 -0.82 10.35 16.72
C TYR A 158 -2.17 9.93 17.32
N GLY A 159 -2.69 8.77 16.95
CA GLY A 159 -3.95 8.24 17.49
C GLY A 159 -3.92 8.03 19.01
N ARG A 160 -2.78 7.57 19.54
CA ARG A 160 -2.58 7.41 21.01
C ARG A 160 -2.55 8.75 21.74
N ILE A 161 -1.84 9.75 21.21
CA ILE A 161 -1.70 11.08 21.83
C ILE A 161 -3.04 11.82 21.80
N THR A 162 -3.76 11.76 20.69
CA THR A 162 -5.05 12.46 20.52
C THR A 162 -6.22 11.71 21.13
N GLY A 163 -6.02 10.47 21.58
CA GLY A 163 -7.10 9.64 22.13
C GLY A 163 -8.11 9.15 21.10
N VAL A 164 -7.86 9.39 19.82
CA VAL A 164 -8.75 9.01 18.70
C VAL A 164 -8.78 7.50 18.48
N GLY A 165 -7.82 6.76 19.00
CA GLY A 165 -7.73 5.30 18.89
C GLY A 165 -8.27 4.53 20.11
N LYS A 166 -9.03 5.21 21.01
CA LYS A 166 -9.68 4.57 22.17
C LYS A 166 -11.15 4.34 21.91
#